data_5937425e12dfaa6e7d29a451eb1c68ea
#
_entry.id   5937425e12dfaa6e7d29a451eb1c68ea
#
_cell.length_a   1.000
_cell.length_b   1.000
_cell.length_c   1.000
_cell.angle_alpha   90.00
_cell.angle_beta   90.00
_cell.angle_gamma   90.00
#
_symmetry.space_group_name_H-M   'P 1'
#
loop_
_entity.id
_entity.type
_entity.pdbx_description
1 polymer ?
#
loop_
_entity_poly.entity_id
_entity_poly.type
_entity_poly.pdbx_seq_one_letter_code
_entity_poly.pdbx_strand_id
1 'polypeptide(L)'
;MLLGFFCILSMLTPFGESLDSTLTLHMVAQHFFYIAGGFLLASGVDLLLLGASKFSRNLLSIYSGFMKANASINKRGMLTFAIAAVLTAYWHVPANFDAAVLNDNIHIMMHFTFTVVGSLLLIGSGLLTGRMRHVLLLVPGKAMGLFGAFLLFTTAFVYPVYPVAEQTETGLIMVVMMLVMDLTIVPYWLYKYFGKTPSTDPPSEDYGRPAVEIDSRKKAQCTVFIARNSSE
;
A
#
# COMPACT_ATOMS: atom_id res chain seq x y z
N MET A 1 -7.84 -10.15 6.40
CA MET A 1 -9.11 -9.42 6.60
C MET A 1 -9.35 -9.06 8.07
N LEU A 2 -9.45 -10.01 9.01
CA LEU A 2 -9.72 -9.72 10.42
C LEU A 2 -8.72 -8.74 11.03
N LEU A 3 -7.42 -8.90 10.76
CA LEU A 3 -6.40 -7.99 11.25
C LEU A 3 -6.58 -6.56 10.70
N GLY A 4 -6.86 -6.41 9.40
CA GLY A 4 -7.12 -5.09 8.82
C GLY A 4 -8.37 -4.42 9.39
N PHE A 5 -9.43 -5.21 9.59
CA PHE A 5 -10.65 -4.73 10.24
C PHE A 5 -10.40 -4.33 11.70
N PHE A 6 -9.63 -5.15 12.42
CA PHE A 6 -9.22 -4.83 13.80
C PHE A 6 -8.42 -3.53 13.86
N CYS A 7 -7.44 -3.33 12.97
CA CYS A 7 -6.67 -2.08 12.90
C CYS A 7 -7.57 -0.86 12.72
N ILE A 8 -8.56 -0.95 11.81
CA ILE A 8 -9.49 0.17 11.55
C ILE A 8 -10.42 0.40 12.74
N LEU A 9 -11.01 -0.67 13.31
CA LEU A 9 -11.93 -0.55 14.44
C LEU A 9 -11.24 -0.05 15.71
N SER A 10 -9.99 -0.45 15.97
CA SER A 10 -9.26 0.02 17.15
C SER A 10 -9.14 1.54 17.19
N MET A 11 -9.10 2.18 16.02
CA MET A 11 -9.01 3.64 15.89
C MET A 11 -10.34 4.37 16.18
N LEU A 12 -11.47 3.63 16.19
CA LEU A 12 -12.78 4.17 16.58
C LEU A 12 -13.05 4.04 18.10
N THR A 13 -12.04 3.67 18.85
CA THR A 13 -12.08 3.52 20.32
C THR A 13 -11.33 4.66 20.99
N PRO A 14 -11.40 4.83 22.33
CA PRO A 14 -10.56 5.77 23.08
C PRO A 14 -9.05 5.64 22.81
N PHE A 15 -8.59 4.49 22.30
CA PHE A 15 -7.22 4.31 21.85
C PHE A 15 -6.90 5.22 20.63
N GLY A 16 -7.83 5.35 19.68
CA GLY A 16 -7.70 6.27 18.56
C GLY A 16 -7.58 7.73 19.02
N GLU A 17 -8.45 8.18 19.94
CA GLU A 17 -8.38 9.53 20.52
C GLU A 17 -7.03 9.79 21.19
N SER A 18 -6.48 8.78 21.88
CA SER A 18 -5.15 8.89 22.47
C SER A 18 -4.03 9.04 21.43
N LEU A 19 -4.15 8.40 20.27
CA LEU A 19 -3.20 8.53 19.17
C LEU A 19 -3.32 9.87 18.44
N ASP A 20 -4.49 10.50 18.46
CA ASP A 20 -4.71 11.82 17.88
C ASP A 20 -4.24 12.97 18.77
N SER A 21 -3.77 12.68 19.99
CA SER A 21 -3.36 13.70 20.98
C SER A 21 -2.11 14.49 20.61
N THR A 22 -1.24 13.94 19.77
CA THR A 22 -0.03 14.61 19.27
C THR A 22 0.10 14.45 17.76
N LEU A 23 0.74 15.40 17.09
CA LEU A 23 0.96 15.33 15.63
C LEU A 23 1.70 14.06 15.23
N THR A 24 2.72 13.66 15.98
CA THR A 24 3.51 12.46 15.71
C THR A 24 2.68 11.20 15.76
N LEU A 25 1.91 11.01 16.83
CA LEU A 25 1.07 9.82 17.00
C LEU A 25 -0.05 9.79 15.96
N HIS A 26 -0.65 10.94 15.65
CA HIS A 26 -1.66 11.07 14.61
C HIS A 26 -1.12 10.65 13.24
N MET A 27 0.04 11.16 12.82
CA MET A 27 0.67 10.78 11.55
C MET A 27 1.05 9.29 11.51
N VAL A 28 1.59 8.75 12.62
CA VAL A 28 1.89 7.32 12.73
C VAL A 28 0.62 6.49 12.63
N ALA A 29 -0.45 6.89 13.32
CA ALA A 29 -1.74 6.20 13.28
C ALA A 29 -2.32 6.13 11.85
N GLN A 30 -2.27 7.24 11.11
CA GLN A 30 -2.73 7.28 9.71
C GLN A 30 -2.01 6.25 8.83
N HIS A 31 -0.70 6.17 8.95
CA HIS A 31 0.09 5.29 8.10
C HIS A 31 -0.02 3.82 8.49
N PHE A 32 0.06 3.50 9.78
CA PHE A 32 0.09 2.11 10.24
C PHE A 32 -1.30 1.50 10.41
N PHE A 33 -2.27 2.23 10.93
CA PHE A 33 -3.59 1.65 11.19
C PHE A 33 -4.53 1.81 10.01
N TYR A 34 -4.59 2.98 9.38
CA TYR A 34 -5.53 3.20 8.28
C TYR A 34 -4.98 2.72 6.94
N ILE A 35 -3.78 3.14 6.53
CA ILE A 35 -3.23 2.71 5.23
C ILE A 35 -2.88 1.22 5.25
N ALA A 36 -2.14 0.76 6.26
CA ALA A 36 -1.82 -0.66 6.36
C ALA A 36 -3.07 -1.51 6.64
N GLY A 37 -4.00 -1.01 7.47
CA GLY A 37 -5.30 -1.64 7.71
C GLY A 37 -6.12 -1.81 6.44
N GLY A 38 -6.22 -0.77 5.63
CA GLY A 38 -6.88 -0.80 4.31
C GLY A 38 -6.24 -1.80 3.35
N PHE A 39 -4.90 -1.84 3.29
CA PHE A 39 -4.17 -2.82 2.51
C PHE A 39 -4.45 -4.26 2.97
N LEU A 40 -4.43 -4.52 4.28
CA LEU A 40 -4.72 -5.84 4.86
C LEU A 40 -6.19 -6.24 4.69
N LEU A 41 -7.11 -5.28 4.78
CA LEU A 41 -8.53 -5.51 4.55
C LEU A 41 -8.77 -5.94 3.11
N ALA A 42 -8.25 -5.19 2.14
CA ALA A 42 -8.37 -5.51 0.72
C ALA A 42 -7.69 -6.85 0.39
N SER A 43 -6.50 -7.13 0.96
CA SER A 43 -5.82 -8.44 0.81
C SER A 43 -6.69 -9.58 1.34
N GLY A 44 -7.35 -9.38 2.47
CA GLY A 44 -8.23 -10.37 3.06
C GLY A 44 -9.49 -10.62 2.23
N VAL A 45 -10.07 -9.56 1.65
CA VAL A 45 -11.20 -9.68 0.71
C VAL A 45 -10.78 -10.46 -0.53
N ASP A 46 -9.62 -10.18 -1.10
CA ASP A 46 -9.05 -10.89 -2.25
C ASP A 46 -8.93 -12.39 -1.97
N LEU A 47 -8.33 -12.75 -0.83
CA LEU A 47 -8.19 -14.15 -0.41
C LEU A 47 -9.53 -14.83 -0.16
N LEU A 48 -10.51 -14.14 0.44
CA LEU A 48 -11.84 -14.68 0.67
C LEU A 48 -12.57 -14.96 -0.64
N LEU A 49 -12.52 -14.01 -1.58
CA LEU A 49 -13.17 -14.17 -2.88
C LEU A 49 -12.56 -15.32 -3.69
N LEU A 50 -11.24 -15.49 -3.63
CA LEU A 50 -10.54 -16.62 -4.25
C LEU A 50 -10.92 -17.95 -3.56
N GLY A 51 -11.07 -17.97 -2.23
CA GLY A 51 -11.49 -19.14 -1.46
C GLY A 51 -12.98 -19.47 -1.60
N ALA A 52 -13.81 -18.46 -1.77
CA ALA A 52 -15.28 -18.57 -1.89
C ALA A 52 -15.76 -19.00 -3.28
N SER A 53 -14.87 -19.32 -4.21
CA SER A 53 -15.20 -19.75 -5.57
C SER A 53 -16.22 -20.92 -5.64
N LYS A 54 -16.33 -21.69 -4.55
CA LYS A 54 -17.33 -22.74 -4.38
C LYS A 54 -18.70 -22.23 -3.91
N PHE A 55 -18.77 -21.04 -3.30
CA PHE A 55 -19.97 -20.55 -2.63
C PHE A 55 -20.77 -19.53 -3.45
N SER A 56 -20.14 -18.71 -4.29
CA SER A 56 -20.85 -17.72 -5.11
C SER A 56 -20.12 -17.39 -6.42
N ARG A 57 -20.48 -18.10 -7.50
CA ARG A 57 -20.00 -17.81 -8.86
C ARG A 57 -20.31 -16.38 -9.29
N ASN A 58 -21.46 -15.83 -8.86
CA ASN A 58 -21.88 -14.48 -9.24
C ASN A 58 -20.96 -13.42 -8.62
N LEU A 59 -20.60 -13.55 -7.34
CA LEU A 59 -19.71 -12.62 -6.67
C LEU A 59 -18.30 -12.65 -7.27
N LEU A 60 -17.80 -13.85 -7.58
CA LEU A 60 -16.51 -14.01 -8.25
C LEU A 60 -16.52 -13.41 -9.66
N SER A 61 -17.63 -13.56 -10.39
CA SER A 61 -17.81 -12.96 -11.74
C SER A 61 -17.77 -11.41 -11.66
N ILE A 62 -18.50 -10.82 -10.72
CA ILE A 62 -18.51 -9.36 -10.51
C ILE A 62 -17.08 -8.89 -10.15
N TYR A 63 -16.43 -9.55 -9.21
CA TYR A 63 -15.06 -9.20 -8.80
C TYR A 63 -14.07 -9.33 -9.96
N SER A 64 -14.13 -10.44 -10.73
CA SER A 64 -13.25 -10.63 -11.90
C SER A 64 -13.52 -9.59 -12.99
N GLY A 65 -14.79 -9.22 -13.18
CA GLY A 65 -15.19 -8.12 -14.08
C GLY A 65 -14.59 -6.78 -13.65
N PHE A 66 -14.69 -6.45 -12.36
CA PHE A 66 -14.07 -5.25 -11.78
C PHE A 66 -12.54 -5.25 -11.98
N MET A 67 -11.85 -6.36 -11.67
CA MET A 67 -10.40 -6.45 -11.82
C MET A 67 -9.97 -6.34 -13.28
N LYS A 68 -10.72 -6.92 -14.23
CA LYS A 68 -10.46 -6.76 -15.67
C LYS A 68 -10.66 -5.33 -16.13
N ALA A 69 -11.75 -4.67 -15.73
CA ALA A 69 -12.01 -3.27 -16.05
C ALA A 69 -10.91 -2.37 -15.47
N ASN A 70 -10.52 -2.60 -14.21
CA ASN A 70 -9.42 -1.88 -13.61
C ASN A 70 -8.11 -2.10 -14.38
N ALA A 71 -7.76 -3.33 -14.76
CA ALA A 71 -6.55 -3.62 -15.53
C ALA A 71 -6.54 -2.95 -16.92
N SER A 72 -7.71 -2.79 -17.57
CA SER A 72 -7.82 -2.14 -18.86
C SER A 72 -7.58 -0.64 -18.81
N ILE A 73 -8.08 0.03 -17.76
CA ILE A 73 -7.97 1.49 -17.57
C ILE A 73 -6.63 1.83 -16.89
N ASN A 74 -6.26 1.03 -15.91
CA ASN A 74 -5.13 1.26 -15.02
C ASN A 74 -3.88 0.49 -15.52
N LYS A 75 -3.45 0.79 -16.71
CA LYS A 75 -2.27 0.14 -17.29
C LYS A 75 -1.07 0.27 -16.34
N ARG A 76 -0.52 -0.88 -15.96
CA ARG A 76 0.62 -0.98 -15.04
C ARG A 76 0.37 -0.43 -13.62
N GLY A 77 -0.87 -0.31 -13.15
CA GLY A 77 -1.19 0.13 -11.80
C GLY A 77 -0.88 1.61 -11.48
N MET A 78 -0.44 2.39 -12.45
CA MET A 78 0.00 3.78 -12.25
C MET A 78 -1.13 4.71 -11.83
N LEU A 79 -2.34 4.49 -12.38
CA LEU A 79 -3.49 5.34 -12.04
C LEU A 79 -3.88 5.22 -10.57
N THR A 80 -3.94 4.00 -10.03
CA THR A 80 -4.26 3.81 -8.60
C THR A 80 -3.20 4.38 -7.69
N PHE A 81 -1.91 4.27 -8.07
CA PHE A 81 -0.83 4.94 -7.34
C PHE A 81 -0.95 6.46 -7.40
N ALA A 82 -1.27 7.03 -8.56
CA ALA A 82 -1.46 8.47 -8.69
C ALA A 82 -2.64 8.96 -7.83
N ILE A 83 -3.78 8.25 -7.87
CA ILE A 83 -4.94 8.59 -7.02
C ILE A 83 -4.56 8.48 -5.54
N ALA A 84 -3.89 7.40 -5.12
CA ALA A 84 -3.45 7.23 -3.74
C ALA A 84 -2.51 8.37 -3.31
N ALA A 85 -1.55 8.75 -4.17
CA ALA A 85 -0.62 9.85 -3.90
C ALA A 85 -1.35 11.20 -3.78
N VAL A 86 -2.29 11.49 -4.68
CA VAL A 86 -3.10 12.74 -4.63
C VAL A 86 -3.95 12.80 -3.37
N LEU A 87 -4.63 11.71 -3.01
CA LEU A 87 -5.44 11.65 -1.78
C LEU A 87 -4.58 11.81 -0.53
N THR A 88 -3.41 11.18 -0.49
CA THR A 88 -2.46 11.33 0.62
C THR A 88 -1.96 12.77 0.69
N ALA A 89 -1.51 13.34 -0.43
CA ALA A 89 -1.02 14.72 -0.48
C ALA A 89 -2.11 15.74 -0.09
N TYR A 90 -3.35 15.52 -0.50
CA TYR A 90 -4.48 16.38 -0.15
C TYR A 90 -4.63 16.56 1.36
N TRP A 91 -4.56 15.46 2.11
CA TRP A 91 -4.67 15.50 3.58
C TRP A 91 -3.39 16.02 4.29
N HIS A 92 -2.25 16.04 3.60
CA HIS A 92 -1.03 16.65 4.14
C HIS A 92 -0.93 18.17 3.85
N VAL A 93 -1.87 18.74 3.07
CA VAL A 93 -2.00 20.19 2.96
C VAL A 93 -2.43 20.75 4.32
N PRO A 94 -1.70 21.70 4.90
CA PRO A 94 -1.95 22.17 6.27
C PRO A 94 -3.40 22.58 6.54
N ALA A 95 -4.01 23.35 5.65
CA ALA A 95 -5.40 23.79 5.81
C ALA A 95 -6.41 22.64 5.87
N ASN A 96 -6.18 21.56 5.09
CA ASN A 96 -7.08 20.40 5.07
C ASN A 96 -6.87 19.53 6.31
N PHE A 97 -5.61 19.40 6.73
CA PHE A 97 -5.24 18.67 7.94
C PHE A 97 -5.82 19.33 9.19
N ASP A 98 -5.60 20.65 9.34
CA ASP A 98 -6.13 21.43 10.46
C ASP A 98 -7.67 21.40 10.50
N ALA A 99 -8.33 21.47 9.33
CA ALA A 99 -9.78 21.33 9.24
C ALA A 99 -10.26 19.94 9.71
N ALA A 100 -9.49 18.90 9.42
CA ALA A 100 -9.80 17.55 9.88
C ALA A 100 -9.62 17.43 11.41
N VAL A 101 -8.55 17.98 11.96
CA VAL A 101 -8.31 17.95 13.42
C VAL A 101 -9.38 18.73 14.19
N LEU A 102 -9.93 19.80 13.60
CA LEU A 102 -10.92 20.67 14.24
C LEU A 102 -12.37 20.23 14.02
N ASN A 103 -12.62 19.24 13.15
CA ASN A 103 -13.99 18.82 12.82
C ASN A 103 -14.08 17.30 12.69
N ASP A 104 -14.80 16.66 13.60
CA ASP A 104 -14.95 15.20 13.70
C ASP A 104 -15.42 14.53 12.39
N ASN A 105 -16.36 15.16 11.66
CA ASN A 105 -16.86 14.59 10.41
C ASN A 105 -15.78 14.58 9.31
N ILE A 106 -14.99 15.66 9.23
CA ILE A 106 -13.86 15.77 8.30
C ILE A 106 -12.76 14.80 8.73
N HIS A 107 -12.52 14.64 10.04
CA HIS A 107 -11.58 13.70 10.61
C HIS A 107 -11.91 12.25 10.23
N ILE A 108 -13.14 11.82 10.43
CA ILE A 108 -13.63 10.49 10.00
C ILE A 108 -13.44 10.31 8.49
N MET A 109 -13.75 11.33 7.68
CA MET A 109 -13.58 11.27 6.23
C MET A 109 -12.10 11.14 5.84
N MET A 110 -11.20 11.80 6.54
CA MET A 110 -9.75 11.68 6.35
C MET A 110 -9.30 10.24 6.62
N HIS A 111 -9.68 9.65 7.74
CA HIS A 111 -9.33 8.27 8.11
C HIS A 111 -9.89 7.24 7.14
N PHE A 112 -11.15 7.42 6.72
CA PHE A 112 -11.74 6.60 5.66
C PHE A 112 -10.95 6.70 4.35
N THR A 113 -10.53 7.91 3.97
CA THR A 113 -9.72 8.13 2.76
C THR A 113 -8.39 7.40 2.84
N PHE A 114 -7.69 7.42 3.99
CA PHE A 114 -6.44 6.66 4.16
C PHE A 114 -6.66 5.15 4.08
N THR A 115 -7.78 4.64 4.57
CA THR A 115 -8.17 3.23 4.38
C THR A 115 -8.35 2.89 2.90
N VAL A 116 -8.99 3.77 2.13
CA VAL A 116 -9.12 3.63 0.67
C VAL A 116 -7.75 3.69 -0.01
N VAL A 117 -6.86 4.61 0.40
CA VAL A 117 -5.48 4.68 -0.10
C VAL A 117 -4.77 3.35 0.07
N GLY A 118 -4.84 2.73 1.25
CA GLY A 118 -4.26 1.40 1.50
C GLY A 118 -4.79 0.33 0.54
N SER A 119 -6.10 0.32 0.31
CA SER A 119 -6.74 -0.61 -0.62
C SER A 119 -6.31 -0.36 -2.08
N LEU A 120 -6.18 0.90 -2.49
CA LEU A 120 -5.70 1.29 -3.84
C LEU A 120 -4.24 0.86 -4.06
N LEU A 121 -3.39 0.99 -3.03
CA LEU A 121 -1.99 0.54 -3.09
C LEU A 121 -1.90 -0.97 -3.33
N LEU A 122 -2.76 -1.77 -2.70
CA LEU A 122 -2.83 -3.21 -2.98
C LEU A 122 -3.24 -3.47 -4.45
N ILE A 123 -4.36 -2.90 -4.88
CA ILE A 123 -4.91 -3.09 -6.22
C ILE A 123 -3.88 -2.67 -7.28
N GLY A 124 -3.25 -1.51 -7.10
CA GLY A 124 -2.19 -1.02 -7.99
C GLY A 124 -0.96 -1.93 -8.00
N SER A 125 -0.50 -2.36 -6.81
CA SER A 125 0.68 -3.24 -6.69
C SER A 125 0.49 -4.57 -7.41
N GLY A 126 -0.75 -5.07 -7.46
CA GLY A 126 -1.13 -6.24 -8.21
C GLY A 126 -0.85 -6.14 -9.71
N LEU A 127 -0.96 -4.98 -10.32
CA LEU A 127 -0.77 -4.72 -11.74
C LEU A 127 0.68 -4.33 -12.12
N LEU A 128 1.55 -4.13 -11.14
CA LEU A 128 2.93 -3.73 -11.36
C LEU A 128 3.84 -4.90 -11.70
N THR A 129 4.77 -4.68 -12.62
CA THR A 129 5.90 -5.60 -12.84
C THR A 129 6.85 -5.59 -11.63
N GLY A 130 7.62 -6.66 -11.44
CA GLY A 130 8.44 -6.84 -10.24
C GLY A 130 9.34 -5.65 -9.92
N ARG A 131 10.08 -5.11 -10.90
CA ARG A 131 10.96 -3.93 -10.70
C ARG A 131 10.17 -2.67 -10.38
N MET A 132 9.13 -2.38 -11.16
CA MET A 132 8.30 -1.19 -10.99
C MET A 132 7.59 -1.18 -9.63
N ARG A 133 7.14 -2.34 -9.16
CA ARG A 133 6.55 -2.49 -7.82
C ARG A 133 7.48 -2.00 -6.72
N HIS A 134 8.75 -2.39 -6.75
CA HIS A 134 9.71 -1.97 -5.73
C HIS A 134 10.01 -0.47 -5.82
N VAL A 135 10.18 0.06 -7.03
CA VAL A 135 10.39 1.50 -7.23
C VAL A 135 9.22 2.31 -6.68
N LEU A 136 7.98 1.95 -7.04
CA LEU A 136 6.80 2.69 -6.59
C LEU A 136 6.50 2.53 -5.10
N LEU A 137 6.92 1.44 -4.46
CA LEU A 137 6.83 1.31 -3.00
C LEU A 137 7.83 2.21 -2.25
N LEU A 138 8.96 2.54 -2.88
CA LEU A 138 9.93 3.47 -2.30
C LEU A 138 9.50 4.94 -2.42
N VAL A 139 8.74 5.30 -3.45
CA VAL A 139 8.34 6.70 -3.70
C VAL A 139 7.58 7.33 -2.52
N PRO A 140 6.55 6.71 -1.92
CA PRO A 140 5.86 7.27 -0.76
C PRO A 140 6.80 7.48 0.43
N GLY A 141 7.70 6.53 0.70
CA GLY A 141 8.70 6.67 1.77
C GLY A 141 9.64 7.85 1.54
N LYS A 142 10.07 8.07 0.28
CA LYS A 142 10.89 9.24 -0.07
C LYS A 142 10.12 10.55 0.08
N ALA A 143 8.88 10.60 -0.40
CA ALA A 143 8.03 11.78 -0.25
C ALA A 143 7.79 12.12 1.23
N MET A 144 7.50 11.10 2.06
CA MET A 144 7.34 11.23 3.50
C MET A 144 8.62 11.74 4.17
N GLY A 145 9.78 11.18 3.82
CA GLY A 145 11.07 11.61 4.40
C GLY A 145 11.46 13.04 3.99
N LEU A 146 11.20 13.44 2.73
CA LEU A 146 11.42 14.81 2.28
C LEU A 146 10.51 15.81 3.00
N PHE A 147 9.24 15.46 3.17
CA PHE A 147 8.31 16.27 3.95
C PHE A 147 8.71 16.31 5.43
N GLY A 148 9.15 15.19 6.00
CA GLY A 148 9.71 15.15 7.36
C GLY A 148 10.94 16.03 7.52
N ALA A 149 11.86 16.03 6.55
CA ALA A 149 13.01 16.94 6.55
C ALA A 149 12.58 18.42 6.50
N PHE A 150 11.55 18.72 5.69
CA PHE A 150 10.97 20.08 5.69
C PHE A 150 10.43 20.47 7.07
N LEU A 151 9.65 19.62 7.73
CA LEU A 151 9.14 19.88 9.09
C LEU A 151 10.26 20.01 10.12
N LEU A 152 11.32 19.20 9.99
CA LEU A 152 12.46 19.19 10.90
C LEU A 152 13.25 20.52 10.88
N PHE A 153 13.42 21.10 9.69
CA PHE A 153 14.25 22.30 9.51
C PHE A 153 13.46 23.61 9.43
N THR A 154 12.13 23.56 9.33
CA THR A 154 11.32 24.77 9.32
C THR A 154 11.06 25.30 10.74
N THR A 155 11.07 26.61 10.91
CA THR A 155 10.62 27.30 12.12
C THR A 155 9.19 27.82 11.99
N ALA A 156 8.56 27.61 10.84
CA ALA A 156 7.19 28.06 10.57
C ALA A 156 6.16 27.11 11.21
N PHE A 157 5.03 27.66 11.63
CA PHE A 157 3.85 26.89 12.00
C PHE A 157 3.21 26.32 10.72
N VAL A 158 3.64 25.12 10.31
CA VAL A 158 3.07 24.43 9.15
C VAL A 158 1.66 23.93 9.49
N TYR A 159 1.51 23.35 10.68
CA TYR A 159 0.23 22.91 11.24
C TYR A 159 -0.09 23.74 12.50
N PRO A 160 -0.84 24.85 12.38
CA PRO A 160 -1.10 25.75 13.50
C PRO A 160 -1.80 25.14 14.70
N VAL A 161 -2.49 24.02 14.52
CA VAL A 161 -3.16 23.26 15.60
C VAL A 161 -2.18 22.53 16.53
N TYR A 162 -0.90 22.40 16.13
CA TYR A 162 0.13 21.73 16.91
C TYR A 162 1.34 22.63 17.18
N PRO A 163 1.99 22.50 18.35
CA PRO A 163 3.23 23.23 18.66
C PRO A 163 4.34 22.95 17.64
N VAL A 164 5.21 23.94 17.39
CA VAL A 164 6.37 23.77 16.48
C VAL A 164 7.28 22.62 16.94
N ALA A 165 7.43 22.43 18.26
CA ALA A 165 8.24 21.34 18.81
C ALA A 165 7.73 19.96 18.37
N GLU A 166 6.40 19.74 18.34
CA GLU A 166 5.81 18.49 17.85
C GLU A 166 5.99 18.31 16.34
N GLN A 167 5.95 19.40 15.56
CA GLN A 167 6.20 19.35 14.12
C GLN A 167 7.65 18.94 13.84
N THR A 168 8.60 19.46 14.61
CA THR A 168 10.02 19.09 14.52
C THR A 168 10.24 17.63 14.89
N GLU A 169 9.62 17.16 15.98
CA GLU A 169 9.68 15.75 16.40
C GLU A 169 9.08 14.81 15.34
N THR A 170 7.91 15.17 14.83
CA THR A 170 7.25 14.43 13.74
C THR A 170 8.16 14.35 12.51
N GLY A 171 8.77 15.49 12.14
CA GLY A 171 9.72 15.55 11.03
C GLY A 171 10.91 14.60 11.22
N LEU A 172 11.49 14.57 12.42
CA LEU A 172 12.58 13.66 12.76
C LEU A 172 12.15 12.18 12.61
N ILE A 173 10.99 11.82 13.17
CA ILE A 173 10.47 10.46 13.10
C ILE A 173 10.20 10.03 11.66
N MET A 174 9.62 10.90 10.82
CA MET A 174 9.39 10.62 9.40
C MET A 174 10.70 10.38 8.63
N VAL A 175 11.76 11.16 8.92
CA VAL A 175 13.09 10.95 8.33
C VAL A 175 13.68 9.62 8.78
N VAL A 176 13.61 9.30 10.08
CA VAL A 176 14.11 8.03 10.62
C VAL A 176 13.37 6.85 9.98
N MET A 177 12.04 6.92 9.87
CA MET A 177 11.23 5.87 9.23
C MET A 177 11.63 5.68 7.76
N MET A 178 11.86 6.75 7.01
CA MET A 178 12.37 6.66 5.63
C MET A 178 13.71 5.93 5.60
N LEU A 179 14.65 6.28 6.48
CA LEU A 179 15.97 5.64 6.53
C LEU A 179 15.87 4.15 6.89
N VAL A 180 15.01 3.78 7.85
CA VAL A 180 14.76 2.37 8.20
C VAL A 180 14.19 1.60 7.01
N MET A 181 13.23 2.19 6.29
CA MET A 181 12.68 1.58 5.07
C MET A 181 13.77 1.41 4.00
N ASP A 182 14.63 2.40 3.80
CA ASP A 182 15.72 2.30 2.83
C ASP A 182 16.73 1.21 3.21
N LEU A 183 17.12 1.16 4.46
CA LEU A 183 18.08 0.17 4.96
C LEU A 183 17.54 -1.26 4.94
N THR A 184 16.22 -1.44 4.89
CA THR A 184 15.59 -2.77 4.82
C THR A 184 15.21 -3.15 3.39
N ILE A 185 14.51 -2.28 2.68
CA ILE A 185 13.94 -2.57 1.36
C ILE A 185 15.01 -2.57 0.27
N VAL A 186 15.95 -1.60 0.30
CA VAL A 186 16.98 -1.48 -0.75
C VAL A 186 17.96 -2.66 -0.74
N PRO A 187 18.56 -3.09 0.40
CA PRO A 187 19.39 -4.27 0.43
C PRO A 187 18.65 -5.55 0.02
N TYR A 188 17.40 -5.73 0.50
CA TYR A 188 16.59 -6.86 0.08
C TYR A 188 16.35 -6.87 -1.43
N TRP A 189 16.07 -5.72 -2.02
CA TRP A 189 15.88 -5.57 -3.46
C TRP A 189 17.16 -5.86 -4.23
N LEU A 190 18.32 -5.33 -3.79
CA LEU A 190 19.62 -5.60 -4.38
C LEU A 190 19.95 -7.09 -4.31
N TYR A 191 19.78 -7.73 -3.15
CA TYR A 191 19.97 -9.17 -3.00
C TYR A 191 19.09 -9.98 -3.97
N LYS A 192 17.82 -9.63 -4.07
CA LYS A 192 16.87 -10.35 -4.93
C LYS A 192 17.21 -10.26 -6.42
N TYR A 193 17.72 -9.12 -6.88
CA TYR A 193 17.94 -8.88 -8.32
C TYR A 193 19.39 -9.10 -8.77
N PHE A 194 20.36 -8.99 -7.85
CA PHE A 194 21.78 -9.11 -8.17
C PHE A 194 22.47 -10.26 -7.42
N GLY A 195 21.90 -10.76 -6.33
CA GLY A 195 22.48 -11.83 -5.51
C GLY A 195 22.30 -13.25 -6.08
N LYS A 196 21.50 -13.41 -7.14
CA LYS A 196 21.46 -14.70 -7.84
C LYS A 196 22.68 -14.79 -8.72
N THR A 197 23.72 -15.46 -8.26
CA THR A 197 24.77 -16.02 -9.14
C THR A 197 24.07 -16.79 -10.26
N PRO A 198 24.45 -16.58 -11.53
CA PRO A 198 24.02 -17.48 -12.59
C PRO A 198 24.31 -18.90 -12.12
N SER A 199 23.32 -19.78 -12.11
CA SER A 199 23.59 -21.19 -11.85
C SER A 199 24.60 -21.62 -12.89
N THR A 200 25.78 -22.07 -12.44
CA THR A 200 26.83 -22.67 -13.27
C THR A 200 26.37 -24.03 -13.79
N ASP A 201 25.17 -24.47 -13.44
CA ASP A 201 24.58 -25.66 -14.00
C ASP A 201 24.30 -25.41 -15.48
N PRO A 202 24.88 -26.19 -16.40
CA PRO A 202 24.53 -26.12 -17.81
C PRO A 202 23.03 -26.29 -17.93
N PRO A 203 22.38 -25.62 -18.88
CA PRO A 203 20.95 -25.79 -19.10
C PRO A 203 20.73 -27.31 -19.24
N SER A 204 19.95 -27.88 -18.30
CA SER A 204 19.60 -29.28 -18.38
C SER A 204 18.99 -29.48 -19.75
N GLU A 205 19.62 -30.31 -20.58
CA GLU A 205 19.09 -30.77 -21.88
C GLU A 205 17.85 -31.63 -21.62
N ASP A 206 16.81 -31.02 -21.09
CA ASP A 206 15.49 -31.66 -20.92
C ASP A 206 14.62 -31.42 -22.18
N TYR A 207 15.25 -31.62 -23.35
CA TYR A 207 14.57 -31.80 -24.60
C TYR A 207 13.92 -33.19 -24.63
N GLY A 208 12.67 -33.29 -24.15
CA GLY A 208 11.93 -34.51 -24.42
C GLY A 208 10.95 -35.02 -23.37
N ARG A 209 10.72 -34.31 -22.28
CA ARG A 209 9.62 -34.73 -21.41
C ARG A 209 8.28 -34.22 -21.95
N PRO A 210 7.30 -35.13 -22.19
CA PRO A 210 5.95 -34.70 -22.55
C PRO A 210 5.39 -33.80 -21.43
N ALA A 211 4.66 -32.77 -21.83
CA ALA A 211 4.04 -31.81 -20.93
C ALA A 211 3.28 -32.57 -19.82
N VAL A 212 3.79 -32.44 -18.60
CA VAL A 212 3.11 -32.97 -17.41
C VAL A 212 1.75 -32.31 -17.34
N GLU A 213 0.72 -33.12 -17.26
CA GLU A 213 -0.67 -32.72 -17.07
C GLU A 213 -0.77 -31.77 -15.86
N ILE A 214 -0.85 -30.48 -16.15
CA ILE A 214 -0.93 -29.46 -15.12
C ILE A 214 -2.29 -29.60 -14.44
N ASP A 215 -2.25 -29.99 -13.18
CA ASP A 215 -3.42 -30.09 -12.31
C ASP A 215 -4.33 -28.89 -12.51
N SER A 216 -5.58 -29.16 -12.91
CA SER A 216 -6.61 -28.15 -13.19
C SER A 216 -6.84 -27.18 -12.03
N ARG A 217 -6.46 -27.53 -10.80
CA ARG A 217 -6.50 -26.68 -9.61
C ARG A 217 -5.41 -25.59 -9.62
N LYS A 218 -4.24 -25.85 -10.20
CA LYS A 218 -3.18 -24.85 -10.39
C LYS A 218 -3.50 -23.91 -11.55
N LYS A 219 -4.26 -24.35 -12.57
CA LYS A 219 -4.72 -23.45 -13.65
C LYS A 219 -5.61 -22.32 -13.16
N ALA A 220 -6.49 -22.55 -12.19
CA ALA A 220 -7.34 -21.48 -11.63
C ALA A 220 -6.54 -20.42 -10.88
N GLN A 221 -5.50 -20.81 -10.16
CA GLN A 221 -4.59 -19.86 -9.48
C GLN A 221 -3.67 -19.10 -10.46
N CYS A 222 -3.25 -19.77 -11.55
CA CYS A 222 -2.48 -19.11 -12.59
C CYS A 222 -3.31 -18.18 -13.47
N THR A 223 -4.59 -18.40 -13.69
CA THR A 223 -5.40 -17.60 -14.64
C THR A 223 -5.60 -16.17 -14.15
N VAL A 224 -5.68 -15.93 -12.85
CA VAL A 224 -5.69 -14.57 -12.28
C VAL A 224 -4.31 -13.91 -12.40
N PHE A 225 -3.24 -14.71 -12.40
CA PHE A 225 -1.85 -14.23 -12.53
C PHE A 225 -1.34 -14.23 -13.99
N ILE A 226 -1.88 -15.05 -14.90
CA ILE A 226 -1.41 -15.27 -16.29
C ILE A 226 -2.19 -14.44 -17.34
N ALA A 227 -3.34 -13.87 -17.02
CA ALA A 227 -3.89 -12.76 -17.83
C ALA A 227 -2.90 -11.58 -17.96
N ARG A 228 -1.72 -11.74 -17.37
CA ARG A 228 -0.65 -10.75 -17.23
C ARG A 228 0.44 -10.81 -18.30
N ASN A 229 0.60 -11.92 -19.02
CA ASN A 229 1.77 -12.14 -19.90
C ASN A 229 1.43 -12.52 -21.35
N SER A 230 0.18 -12.42 -21.78
CA SER A 230 -0.21 -12.78 -23.15
C SER A 230 -0.57 -11.59 -24.05
N SER A 231 0.10 -10.44 -23.83
CA SER A 231 0.06 -9.30 -24.74
C SER A 231 1.46 -8.68 -24.90
N GLU A 232 2.42 -9.50 -25.30
CA GLU A 232 3.60 -9.08 -26.05
C GLU A 232 3.53 -9.64 -27.46
#